data_c1bf393d2e9ec55ddf13bd436669203d
#
_entry.id   c1bf393d2e9ec55ddf13bd436669203d
#
_cell.length_a   1.000
_cell.length_b   1.000
_cell.length_c   1.000
_cell.angle_alpha   90.00
_cell.angle_beta   90.00
_cell.angle_gamma   90.00
#
_symmetry.space_group_name_H-M   'P 1'
#
loop_
_entity.id
_entity.type
_entity.pdbx_description
1 polymer ?
#
loop_
_entity_poly.entity_id
_entity_poly.type
_entity_poly.pdbx_seq_one_letter_code
_entity_poly.pdbx_strand_id
1 'polypeptide(L)'
;MAKQLYDYWFVQFDFPNEEGKPYKSSGGKMVWNEKLKREIPDGWNNCTLEYFLTIKNGRDHKHLAEGLYSVYGSGGEMRRVNENLYRGESVLMPRKGTLNNIMYVDEAFWTVDTMFYSEMKIPHCAKYIFFAIKDIDFTRWDSGTGVPSMTASTLYNLLMIKPIKDLLKKFDMTITPIFYKMKQIRVESEELAKQRDDILPLLMNGQVSVNSDLSHD
;
A
#
# COMPACT_ATOMS: atom_id res chain seq x y z
N MET A 1 -11.46 4.83 6.36
CA MET A 1 -11.23 4.21 7.69
C MET A 1 -9.75 3.97 7.99
N ALA A 2 -9.00 3.10 7.28
CA ALA A 2 -7.58 2.83 7.60
C ALA A 2 -6.68 4.08 7.51
N LYS A 3 -6.83 4.92 6.46
CA LYS A 3 -6.12 6.20 6.33
C LYS A 3 -6.44 7.16 7.47
N GLN A 4 -7.70 7.25 7.87
CA GLN A 4 -8.12 8.11 9.00
C GLN A 4 -7.46 7.68 10.31
N LEU A 5 -7.34 6.36 10.55
CA LEU A 5 -6.64 5.84 11.73
C LEU A 5 -5.15 6.16 11.68
N TYR A 6 -4.50 6.04 10.50
CA TYR A 6 -3.13 6.47 10.30
C TYR A 6 -2.95 7.95 10.62
N ASP A 7 -3.82 8.81 10.07
CA ASP A 7 -3.76 10.25 10.30
C ASP A 7 -3.96 10.58 11.79
N TYR A 8 -4.89 9.92 12.45
CA TYR A 8 -5.16 10.10 13.87
C TYR A 8 -3.94 9.72 14.73
N TRP A 9 -3.28 8.59 14.43
CA TRP A 9 -2.16 8.09 15.24
C TRP A 9 -0.82 8.74 14.92
N PHE A 10 -0.50 8.99 13.65
CA PHE A 10 0.84 9.38 13.22
C PHE A 10 0.95 10.80 12.65
N VAL A 11 -0.18 11.42 12.33
CA VAL A 11 -0.21 12.82 11.88
C VAL A 11 -0.70 13.74 13.00
N GLN A 12 -1.79 13.39 13.68
CA GLN A 12 -2.34 14.12 14.80
C GLN A 12 -1.69 13.73 16.15
N PHE A 13 -1.06 12.53 16.22
CA PHE A 13 -0.43 11.94 17.41
C PHE A 13 -1.40 11.60 18.54
N ASP A 14 -2.65 11.32 18.21
CA ASP A 14 -3.68 10.87 19.15
C ASP A 14 -3.81 9.34 19.18
N PHE A 15 -2.67 8.65 19.09
CA PHE A 15 -2.63 7.20 19.36
C PHE A 15 -2.99 6.92 20.82
N PRO A 16 -3.53 5.71 21.13
CA PRO A 16 -3.91 5.37 22.51
C PRO A 16 -2.67 5.26 23.40
N ASN A 17 -2.66 6.05 24.47
CA ASN A 17 -1.66 6.01 25.53
C ASN A 17 -1.87 4.76 26.44
N GLU A 18 -1.15 4.65 27.54
CA GLU A 18 -1.26 3.53 28.49
C GLU A 18 -2.65 3.39 29.12
N GLU A 19 -3.39 4.50 29.24
CA GLU A 19 -4.78 4.53 29.73
C GLU A 19 -5.81 4.33 28.63
N GLY A 20 -5.39 4.17 27.38
CA GLY A 20 -6.27 4.07 26.20
C GLY A 20 -6.84 5.41 25.72
N LYS A 21 -6.41 6.55 26.29
CA LYS A 21 -6.80 7.91 25.90
C LYS A 21 -5.95 8.40 24.72
N PRO A 22 -6.45 9.38 23.90
CA PRO A 22 -5.66 10.00 22.84
C PRO A 22 -4.41 10.68 23.42
N TYR A 23 -3.22 10.36 22.90
CA TYR A 23 -1.95 10.81 23.52
C TYR A 23 -1.84 12.33 23.57
N LYS A 24 -1.83 13.00 22.43
CA LYS A 24 -1.63 14.47 22.36
C LYS A 24 -2.78 15.25 23.02
N SER A 25 -4.02 14.89 22.68
CA SER A 25 -5.22 15.58 23.19
C SER A 25 -5.41 15.41 24.69
N SER A 26 -4.81 14.38 25.31
CA SER A 26 -4.81 14.18 26.78
C SER A 26 -3.58 14.77 27.48
N GLY A 27 -2.83 15.65 26.82
CA GLY A 27 -1.68 16.32 27.39
C GLY A 27 -0.35 15.56 27.28
N GLY A 28 -0.26 14.61 26.34
CA GLY A 28 0.99 13.89 26.04
C GLY A 28 2.10 14.87 25.63
N LYS A 29 3.29 14.64 26.18
CA LYS A 29 4.44 15.53 25.99
C LYS A 29 4.92 15.50 24.55
N MET A 30 5.02 16.68 23.93
CA MET A 30 5.53 16.88 22.57
C MET A 30 6.90 17.55 22.61
N VAL A 31 7.78 17.22 21.67
CA VAL A 31 9.11 17.81 21.53
C VAL A 31 9.35 18.25 20.08
N TRP A 32 10.00 19.38 19.92
CA TRP A 32 10.36 19.90 18.59
C TRP A 32 11.44 19.04 17.94
N ASN A 33 11.22 18.63 16.69
CA ASN A 33 12.22 17.90 15.90
C ASN A 33 12.76 18.79 14.76
N GLU A 34 14.04 19.14 14.86
CA GLU A 34 14.69 20.06 13.94
C GLU A 34 14.74 19.57 12.49
N LYS A 35 14.85 18.25 12.26
CA LYS A 35 14.90 17.68 10.91
C LYS A 35 13.52 17.63 10.27
N LEU A 36 12.51 17.27 11.02
CA LEU A 36 11.11 17.18 10.55
C LEU A 36 10.41 18.55 10.53
N LYS A 37 11.00 19.58 11.17
CA LYS A 37 10.42 20.93 11.33
C LYS A 37 9.00 20.91 11.90
N ARG A 38 8.77 20.02 12.88
CA ARG A 38 7.49 19.86 13.57
C ARG A 38 7.66 19.25 14.95
N GLU A 39 6.66 19.39 15.79
CA GLU A 39 6.57 18.66 17.05
C GLU A 39 6.23 17.18 16.80
N ILE A 40 6.86 16.31 17.58
CA ILE A 40 6.61 14.87 17.63
C ILE A 40 6.47 14.42 19.08
N PRO A 41 5.85 13.26 19.38
CA PRO A 41 5.76 12.74 20.74
C PRO A 41 7.14 12.56 21.38
N ASP A 42 7.23 12.83 22.69
CA ASP A 42 8.45 12.59 23.45
C ASP A 42 8.89 11.12 23.32
N GLY A 43 10.18 10.89 23.18
CA GLY A 43 10.75 9.57 22.92
C GLY A 43 10.70 9.09 21.47
N TRP A 44 10.01 9.81 20.57
CA TRP A 44 10.09 9.53 19.15
C TRP A 44 11.26 10.25 18.48
N ASN A 45 11.70 9.70 17.35
CA ASN A 45 12.81 10.26 16.58
C ASN A 45 12.45 10.36 15.10
N ASN A 46 13.31 10.97 14.33
CA ASN A 46 13.31 10.88 12.88
C ASN A 46 14.28 9.78 12.40
N CYS A 47 14.01 9.25 11.24
CA CYS A 47 14.90 8.37 10.48
C CYS A 47 14.69 8.57 8.99
N THR A 48 15.39 7.84 8.16
CA THR A 48 15.11 7.76 6.73
C THR A 48 14.31 6.50 6.39
N LEU A 49 13.70 6.45 5.20
CA LEU A 49 12.95 5.28 4.73
C LEU A 49 13.83 4.02 4.75
N GLU A 50 15.13 4.16 4.48
CA GLU A 50 16.11 3.07 4.53
C GLU A 50 16.16 2.32 5.87
N TYR A 51 15.81 2.99 6.96
CA TYR A 51 15.72 2.35 8.28
C TYR A 51 14.68 1.22 8.32
N PHE A 52 13.57 1.39 7.61
CA PHE A 52 12.42 0.47 7.65
C PHE A 52 12.49 -0.66 6.64
N LEU A 53 13.09 -0.42 5.47
CA LEU A 53 12.98 -1.35 4.34
C LEU A 53 14.23 -1.38 3.47
N THR A 54 14.33 -2.42 2.64
CA THR A 54 15.27 -2.54 1.53
C THR A 54 14.50 -2.45 0.22
N ILE A 55 14.93 -1.56 -0.68
CA ILE A 55 14.35 -1.42 -2.02
C ILE A 55 15.01 -2.41 -2.96
N LYS A 56 14.21 -3.12 -3.73
CA LYS A 56 14.63 -4.06 -4.77
C LYS A 56 14.04 -3.66 -6.11
N ASN A 57 14.74 -4.01 -7.19
CA ASN A 57 14.27 -3.77 -8.54
C ASN A 57 13.34 -4.88 -8.99
N GLY A 58 12.27 -4.50 -9.70
CA GLY A 58 11.49 -5.44 -10.49
C GLY A 58 12.28 -5.99 -11.69
N ARG A 59 11.71 -6.98 -12.37
CA ARG A 59 12.37 -7.70 -13.47
C ARG A 59 11.43 -7.85 -14.67
N ASP A 60 12.00 -8.07 -15.85
CA ASP A 60 11.20 -8.39 -17.04
C ASP A 60 10.35 -9.64 -16.81
N HIS A 61 9.10 -9.57 -17.24
CA HIS A 61 8.08 -10.60 -17.04
C HIS A 61 7.64 -11.29 -18.36
N LYS A 62 8.19 -10.87 -19.51
CA LYS A 62 7.70 -11.30 -20.83
C LYS A 62 7.94 -12.80 -21.09
N HIS A 63 8.98 -13.36 -20.49
CA HIS A 63 9.34 -14.77 -20.60
C HIS A 63 8.48 -15.71 -19.74
N LEU A 64 7.67 -15.16 -18.82
CA LEU A 64 6.85 -15.95 -17.90
C LEU A 64 5.55 -16.36 -18.58
N ALA A 65 5.09 -17.58 -18.32
CA ALA A 65 3.79 -18.08 -18.73
C ALA A 65 2.66 -17.49 -17.87
N GLU A 66 1.42 -17.62 -18.31
CA GLU A 66 0.24 -17.29 -17.50
C GLU A 66 0.16 -18.14 -16.24
N GLY A 67 -0.38 -17.59 -15.16
CA GLY A 67 -0.45 -18.26 -13.86
C GLY A 67 -1.26 -17.49 -12.81
N LEU A 68 -0.86 -17.66 -11.53
CA LEU A 68 -1.65 -17.20 -10.40
C LEU A 68 -1.12 -15.90 -9.75
N TYR A 69 0.13 -15.51 -10.04
CA TYR A 69 0.78 -14.40 -9.36
C TYR A 69 0.62 -13.10 -10.13
N SER A 70 0.08 -12.08 -9.48
CA SER A 70 -0.11 -10.76 -10.05
C SER A 70 1.22 -10.10 -10.43
N VAL A 71 1.27 -9.50 -11.62
CA VAL A 71 2.39 -8.67 -12.10
C VAL A 71 2.01 -7.22 -11.98
N TYR A 72 2.81 -6.46 -11.24
CA TYR A 72 2.59 -5.03 -11.00
C TYR A 72 3.55 -4.17 -11.81
N GLY A 73 2.98 -3.18 -12.51
CA GLY A 73 3.68 -2.07 -13.15
C GLY A 73 3.28 -0.73 -12.50
N SER A 74 3.85 0.38 -12.98
CA SER A 74 3.55 1.71 -12.45
C SER A 74 2.09 2.15 -12.60
N GLY A 75 1.34 1.53 -13.51
CA GLY A 75 -0.10 1.73 -13.68
C GLY A 75 -1.00 0.85 -12.80
N GLY A 76 -0.43 -0.14 -12.11
CA GLY A 76 -1.18 -1.13 -11.31
C GLY A 76 -0.93 -2.58 -11.76
N GLU A 77 -1.87 -3.49 -11.44
CA GLU A 77 -1.84 -4.87 -11.89
C GLU A 77 -2.02 -4.96 -13.41
N MET A 78 -1.14 -5.72 -14.09
CA MET A 78 -1.10 -5.81 -15.56
C MET A 78 -1.60 -7.16 -16.06
N ARG A 79 -1.13 -8.26 -15.48
CA ARG A 79 -1.47 -9.65 -15.84
C ARG A 79 -1.10 -10.58 -14.69
N ARG A 80 -1.35 -11.87 -14.87
CA ARG A 80 -0.89 -12.91 -13.91
C ARG A 80 0.09 -13.86 -14.57
N VAL A 81 1.08 -14.34 -13.79
CA VAL A 81 2.18 -15.22 -14.24
C VAL A 81 2.36 -16.42 -13.34
N ASN A 82 3.11 -17.42 -13.82
CA ASN A 82 3.34 -18.69 -13.13
C ASN A 82 4.45 -18.64 -12.06
N GLU A 83 5.21 -17.55 -12.00
CA GLU A 83 6.29 -17.37 -11.02
C GLU A 83 6.08 -16.10 -10.20
N ASN A 84 6.63 -16.05 -8.99
CA ASN A 84 6.66 -14.86 -8.17
C ASN A 84 8.10 -14.39 -7.94
N LEU A 85 8.28 -13.08 -7.82
CA LEU A 85 9.56 -12.44 -7.51
C LEU A 85 9.76 -12.30 -6.01
N TYR A 86 8.68 -12.09 -5.27
CA TYR A 86 8.66 -11.93 -3.83
C TYR A 86 7.34 -12.42 -3.24
N ARG A 87 7.37 -12.83 -1.96
CA ARG A 87 6.17 -13.24 -1.20
C ARG A 87 6.19 -12.57 0.16
N GLY A 88 5.12 -11.86 0.48
CA GLY A 88 4.93 -11.19 1.76
C GLY A 88 4.51 -9.73 1.61
N GLU A 89 4.47 -9.01 2.74
CA GLU A 89 4.13 -7.59 2.75
C GLU A 89 5.20 -6.77 2.03
N SER A 90 4.77 -5.93 1.11
CA SER A 90 5.64 -5.03 0.36
C SER A 90 4.92 -3.72 0.04
N VAL A 91 5.67 -2.63 0.04
CA VAL A 91 5.25 -1.36 -0.54
C VAL A 91 5.91 -1.25 -1.90
N LEU A 92 5.10 -1.19 -2.94
CA LEU A 92 5.54 -1.05 -4.32
C LEU A 92 5.63 0.43 -4.66
N MET A 93 6.76 0.84 -5.20
CA MET A 93 7.07 2.24 -5.51
C MET A 93 7.47 2.34 -6.99
N PRO A 94 6.80 3.20 -7.78
CA PRO A 94 7.17 3.38 -9.18
C PRO A 94 8.60 3.89 -9.34
N ARG A 95 9.32 3.27 -10.26
CA ARG A 95 10.64 3.71 -10.71
C ARG A 95 10.53 4.62 -11.94
N LYS A 96 9.55 4.33 -12.83
CA LYS A 96 9.30 5.08 -14.06
C LYS A 96 7.80 5.15 -14.34
N GLY A 97 7.36 6.21 -15.00
CA GLY A 97 5.98 6.41 -15.41
C GLY A 97 5.13 7.10 -14.35
N THR A 98 4.08 6.48 -13.85
CA THR A 98 3.16 7.08 -12.87
C THR A 98 3.77 7.05 -11.47
N LEU A 99 4.64 8.01 -11.14
CA LEU A 99 5.46 8.03 -9.91
C LEU A 99 4.63 8.05 -8.62
N ASN A 100 3.42 8.60 -8.63
CA ASN A 100 2.57 8.73 -7.44
C ASN A 100 1.72 7.48 -7.14
N ASN A 101 1.81 6.42 -7.97
CA ASN A 101 1.05 5.19 -7.76
C ASN A 101 1.74 4.23 -6.78
N ILE A 102 1.79 4.61 -5.51
CA ILE A 102 2.31 3.76 -4.43
C ILE A 102 1.27 2.70 -4.08
N MET A 103 1.68 1.44 -4.02
CA MET A 103 0.77 0.32 -3.72
C MET A 103 1.27 -0.48 -2.51
N TYR A 104 0.34 -1.03 -1.74
CA TYR A 104 0.60 -2.04 -0.70
C TYR A 104 0.13 -3.40 -1.20
N VAL A 105 0.99 -4.40 -1.08
CA VAL A 105 0.73 -5.79 -1.47
C VAL A 105 1.11 -6.71 -0.32
N ASP A 106 0.28 -7.71 -0.04
CA ASP A 106 0.50 -8.77 0.95
C ASP A 106 0.13 -10.12 0.33
N GLU A 107 0.96 -10.55 -0.60
CA GLU A 107 0.80 -11.83 -1.31
C GLU A 107 2.10 -12.19 -2.04
N ALA A 108 2.09 -13.28 -2.80
CA ALA A 108 3.16 -13.58 -3.75
C ALA A 108 2.89 -12.81 -5.06
N PHE A 109 3.89 -12.08 -5.56
CA PHE A 109 3.73 -11.22 -6.72
C PHE A 109 5.01 -11.10 -7.56
N TRP A 110 4.87 -10.52 -8.74
CA TRP A 110 5.95 -10.06 -9.59
C TRP A 110 5.85 -8.56 -9.83
N THR A 111 6.99 -7.87 -9.96
CA THR A 111 7.02 -6.47 -10.40
C THR A 111 7.91 -6.33 -11.64
N VAL A 112 7.47 -5.48 -12.58
CA VAL A 112 8.25 -5.17 -13.78
C VAL A 112 9.38 -4.19 -13.47
N ASP A 113 10.31 -4.01 -14.39
CA ASP A 113 11.51 -3.16 -14.26
C ASP A 113 11.21 -1.67 -14.01
N THR A 114 9.97 -1.22 -14.29
CA THR A 114 9.50 0.15 -13.96
C THR A 114 8.98 0.30 -12.54
N MET A 115 9.03 -0.75 -11.73
CA MET A 115 8.60 -0.77 -10.33
C MET A 115 9.74 -1.21 -9.41
N PHE A 116 9.83 -0.56 -8.27
CA PHE A 116 10.51 -1.09 -7.10
C PHE A 116 9.54 -1.87 -6.23
N TYR A 117 10.03 -2.90 -5.55
CA TYR A 117 9.37 -3.51 -4.41
C TYR A 117 10.24 -3.40 -3.17
N SER A 118 9.66 -3.57 -2.01
CA SER A 118 10.36 -3.42 -0.74
C SER A 118 10.30 -4.69 0.11
N GLU A 119 11.41 -4.99 0.76
CA GLU A 119 11.53 -6.00 1.80
C GLU A 119 11.61 -5.29 3.15
N MET A 120 10.72 -5.62 4.10
CA MET A 120 10.68 -4.96 5.39
C MET A 120 11.83 -5.41 6.29
N LYS A 121 12.60 -4.45 6.84
CA LYS A 121 13.64 -4.70 7.85
C LYS A 121 13.06 -4.78 9.26
N ILE A 122 11.90 -4.15 9.46
CA ILE A 122 11.22 -4.05 10.76
C ILE A 122 9.82 -4.66 10.60
N PRO A 123 9.44 -5.59 11.49
CA PRO A 123 8.10 -6.16 11.45
C PRO A 123 7.02 -5.10 11.71
N HIS A 124 5.82 -5.32 11.17
CA HIS A 124 4.65 -4.48 11.38
C HIS A 124 4.75 -3.02 10.86
N CYS A 125 5.74 -2.71 10.00
CA CYS A 125 5.91 -1.34 9.50
C CYS A 125 5.35 -1.11 8.09
N ALA A 126 5.02 -2.14 7.33
CA ALA A 126 4.65 -2.01 5.91
C ALA A 126 3.44 -1.09 5.68
N LYS A 127 2.36 -1.26 6.44
CA LYS A 127 1.16 -0.43 6.33
C LYS A 127 1.39 1.00 6.81
N TYR A 128 2.21 1.18 7.88
CA TYR A 128 2.65 2.50 8.32
C TYR A 128 3.39 3.23 7.20
N ILE A 129 4.37 2.58 6.58
CA ILE A 129 5.16 3.16 5.48
C ILE A 129 4.26 3.48 4.30
N PHE A 130 3.38 2.55 3.91
CA PHE A 130 2.44 2.77 2.81
C PHE A 130 1.66 4.08 3.00
N PHE A 131 1.04 4.29 4.17
CA PHE A 131 0.29 5.52 4.41
C PHE A 131 1.19 6.75 4.54
N ALA A 132 2.40 6.59 5.07
CA ALA A 132 3.33 7.70 5.22
C ALA A 132 3.82 8.28 3.89
N ILE A 133 3.90 7.45 2.83
CA ILE A 133 4.48 7.89 1.55
C ILE A 133 3.45 7.96 0.41
N LYS A 134 2.27 7.32 0.52
CA LYS A 134 1.32 7.23 -0.60
C LYS A 134 0.78 8.59 -1.10
N ASP A 135 0.74 9.60 -0.24
CA ASP A 135 0.22 10.94 -0.56
C ASP A 135 1.35 11.94 -0.87
N ILE A 136 2.60 11.47 -0.93
CA ILE A 136 3.73 12.31 -1.33
C ILE A 136 3.69 12.50 -2.84
N ASP A 137 3.83 13.74 -3.28
CA ASP A 137 3.96 14.06 -4.70
C ASP A 137 5.40 13.82 -5.19
N PHE A 138 5.65 12.62 -5.70
CA PHE A 138 6.96 12.21 -6.20
C PHE A 138 7.36 12.85 -7.52
N THR A 139 6.44 13.51 -8.23
CA THR A 139 6.79 14.21 -9.47
C THR A 139 7.73 15.39 -9.24
N ARG A 140 7.79 15.91 -8.01
CA ARG A 140 8.75 16.96 -7.62
C ARG A 140 10.20 16.51 -7.58
N TRP A 141 10.45 15.22 -7.53
CA TRP A 141 11.81 14.62 -7.54
C TRP A 141 12.10 13.86 -8.82
N ASP A 142 11.33 14.13 -9.86
CA ASP A 142 11.55 13.53 -11.17
C ASP A 142 12.96 13.87 -11.69
N SER A 143 13.72 12.84 -12.01
CA SER A 143 15.07 12.93 -12.60
C SER A 143 15.11 12.55 -14.07
N GLY A 144 13.95 12.23 -14.68
CA GLY A 144 13.83 11.82 -16.08
C GLY A 144 13.85 12.98 -17.05
N THR A 145 14.46 12.78 -18.20
CA THR A 145 14.50 13.77 -19.31
C THR A 145 13.36 13.59 -20.32
N GLY A 146 12.57 12.54 -20.23
CA GLY A 146 11.45 12.27 -21.14
C GLY A 146 10.34 11.43 -20.50
N VAL A 147 10.72 10.46 -19.67
CA VAL A 147 9.77 9.67 -18.88
C VAL A 147 10.07 9.95 -17.40
N PRO A 148 9.07 10.35 -16.59
CA PRO A 148 9.24 10.57 -15.16
C PRO A 148 9.94 9.37 -14.51
N SER A 149 11.00 9.63 -13.73
CA SER A 149 11.81 8.57 -13.13
C SER A 149 12.26 8.90 -11.71
N MET A 150 12.31 7.88 -10.86
CA MET A 150 12.71 7.93 -9.46
C MET A 150 13.88 6.98 -9.20
N THR A 151 14.83 7.39 -8.37
CA THR A 151 15.92 6.53 -7.96
C THR A 151 15.68 5.91 -6.57
N ALA A 152 16.25 4.75 -6.31
CA ALA A 152 16.20 4.13 -4.98
C ALA A 152 16.88 5.03 -3.92
N SER A 153 17.95 5.75 -4.29
CA SER A 153 18.62 6.70 -3.39
C SER A 153 17.70 7.84 -2.95
N THR A 154 16.91 8.41 -3.87
CA THR A 154 15.93 9.44 -3.53
C THR A 154 14.92 8.92 -2.53
N LEU A 155 14.38 7.71 -2.76
CA LEU A 155 13.43 7.06 -1.85
C LEU A 155 14.06 6.76 -0.48
N TYR A 156 15.28 6.19 -0.46
CA TYR A 156 15.96 5.90 0.81
C TYR A 156 16.14 7.12 1.70
N ASN A 157 16.40 8.29 1.11
CA ASN A 157 16.62 9.54 1.82
C ASN A 157 15.33 10.24 2.30
N LEU A 158 14.14 9.70 2.01
CA LEU A 158 12.89 10.26 2.53
C LEU A 158 12.93 10.30 4.05
N LEU A 159 12.74 11.50 4.58
CA LEU A 159 12.73 11.73 6.02
C LEU A 159 11.38 11.26 6.60
N MET A 160 11.46 10.39 7.60
CA MET A 160 10.32 9.71 8.21
C MET A 160 10.30 9.96 9.72
N ILE A 161 9.12 9.92 10.30
CA ILE A 161 8.95 9.77 11.74
C ILE A 161 9.27 8.31 12.09
N LYS A 162 9.96 8.09 13.21
CA LYS A 162 10.25 6.77 13.76
C LYS A 162 9.43 6.54 15.02
N PRO A 163 8.23 5.92 14.91
CA PRO A 163 7.43 5.57 16.07
C PRO A 163 8.08 4.46 16.89
N ILE A 164 7.61 4.27 18.11
CA ILE A 164 7.99 3.12 18.92
C ILE A 164 7.45 1.82 18.31
N LYS A 165 8.21 0.73 18.44
CA LYS A 165 7.88 -0.57 17.78
C LYS A 165 6.54 -1.14 18.23
N ASP A 166 6.21 -1.01 19.51
CA ASP A 166 4.94 -1.53 20.05
C ASP A 166 3.73 -0.81 19.46
N LEU A 167 3.85 0.49 19.18
CA LEU A 167 2.79 1.23 18.51
C LEU A 167 2.62 0.81 17.04
N LEU A 168 3.73 0.57 16.31
CA LEU A 168 3.68 0.01 14.96
C LEU A 168 2.94 -1.33 14.95
N LYS A 169 3.28 -2.22 15.90
CA LYS A 169 2.60 -3.52 16.04
C LYS A 169 1.10 -3.34 16.34
N LYS A 170 0.75 -2.48 17.31
CA LYS A 170 -0.65 -2.20 17.67
C LYS A 170 -1.44 -1.63 16.49
N PHE A 171 -0.85 -0.69 15.76
CA PHE A 171 -1.45 -0.14 14.56
C PHE A 171 -1.67 -1.20 13.48
N ASP A 172 -0.65 -1.96 13.15
CA ASP A 172 -0.72 -3.04 12.17
C ASP A 172 -1.81 -4.05 12.50
N MET A 173 -1.86 -4.53 13.74
CA MET A 173 -2.91 -5.46 14.19
C MET A 173 -4.31 -4.85 14.09
N THR A 174 -4.46 -3.54 14.36
CA THR A 174 -5.75 -2.86 14.30
C THR A 174 -6.27 -2.70 12.86
N ILE A 175 -5.36 -2.44 11.89
CA ILE A 175 -5.78 -2.19 10.51
C ILE A 175 -5.75 -3.43 9.62
N THR A 176 -5.04 -4.48 9.99
CA THR A 176 -4.96 -5.74 9.22
C THR A 176 -6.35 -6.32 8.86
N PRO A 177 -7.34 -6.38 9.77
CA PRO A 177 -8.68 -6.85 9.42
C PRO A 177 -9.35 -6.01 8.33
N ILE A 178 -9.09 -4.69 8.30
CA ILE A 178 -9.62 -3.78 7.27
C ILE A 178 -9.03 -4.12 5.91
N PHE A 179 -7.71 -4.31 5.83
CA PHE A 179 -7.01 -4.70 4.60
C PHE A 179 -7.49 -6.08 4.11
N TYR A 180 -7.67 -7.03 5.02
CA TYR A 180 -8.21 -8.34 4.69
C TYR A 180 -9.61 -8.24 4.09
N LYS A 181 -10.51 -7.46 4.71
CA LYS A 181 -11.85 -7.25 4.18
C LYS A 181 -11.86 -6.54 2.82
N MET A 182 -10.98 -5.56 2.63
CA MET A 182 -10.80 -4.89 1.33
C MET A 182 -10.35 -5.88 0.25
N LYS A 183 -9.42 -6.79 0.58
CA LYS A 183 -8.97 -7.84 -0.35
C LYS A 183 -10.11 -8.79 -0.72
N GLN A 184 -10.92 -9.23 0.26
CA GLN A 184 -12.09 -10.07 0.02
C GLN A 184 -13.09 -9.40 -0.93
N ILE A 185 -13.44 -8.12 -0.65
CA ILE A 185 -14.36 -7.35 -1.49
C ILE A 185 -13.82 -7.19 -2.91
N ARG A 186 -12.51 -6.97 -3.07
CA ARG A 186 -11.91 -6.88 -4.41
C ARG A 186 -12.08 -8.18 -5.18
N VAL A 187 -11.75 -9.32 -4.59
CA VAL A 187 -11.88 -10.65 -5.21
C VAL A 187 -13.33 -10.93 -5.59
N GLU A 188 -14.27 -10.67 -4.69
CA GLU A 188 -15.70 -10.84 -4.94
C GLU A 188 -16.20 -9.94 -6.08
N SER A 189 -15.74 -8.68 -6.12
CA SER A 189 -16.08 -7.74 -7.19
C SER A 189 -15.54 -8.18 -8.55
N GLU A 190 -14.32 -8.71 -8.61
CA GLU A 190 -13.71 -9.26 -9.83
C GLU A 190 -14.52 -10.48 -10.34
N GLU A 191 -14.94 -11.36 -9.42
CA GLU A 191 -15.75 -12.52 -9.76
C GLU A 191 -17.15 -12.14 -10.27
N LEU A 192 -17.82 -11.21 -9.60
CA LEU A 192 -19.12 -10.69 -10.03
C LEU A 192 -19.03 -9.98 -11.38
N ALA A 193 -17.95 -9.22 -11.62
CA ALA A 193 -17.73 -8.58 -12.93
C ALA A 193 -17.56 -9.63 -14.03
N LYS A 194 -16.82 -10.71 -13.78
CA LYS A 194 -16.67 -11.83 -14.72
C LYS A 194 -18.03 -12.50 -14.99
N GLN A 195 -18.79 -12.82 -13.95
CA GLN A 195 -20.12 -13.42 -14.11
C GLN A 195 -21.06 -12.51 -14.94
N ARG A 196 -21.06 -11.20 -14.69
CA ARG A 196 -21.80 -10.24 -15.50
C ARG A 196 -21.38 -10.32 -16.96
N ASP A 197 -20.09 -10.30 -17.25
CA ASP A 197 -19.57 -10.30 -18.61
C ASP A 197 -19.84 -11.62 -19.35
N ASP A 198 -19.90 -12.74 -18.61
CA ASP A 198 -20.27 -14.05 -19.15
C ASP A 198 -21.79 -14.14 -19.45
N ILE A 199 -22.65 -13.55 -18.62
CA ILE A 199 -24.13 -13.66 -18.74
C ILE A 199 -24.69 -12.61 -19.70
N LEU A 200 -24.14 -11.40 -19.74
CA LEU A 200 -24.67 -10.29 -20.53
C LEU A 200 -24.87 -10.62 -22.05
N PRO A 201 -23.90 -11.26 -22.71
CA PRO A 201 -24.10 -11.67 -24.12
C PRO A 201 -25.22 -12.70 -24.32
N LEU A 202 -25.41 -13.60 -23.32
CA LEU A 202 -26.47 -14.64 -23.39
C LEU A 202 -27.87 -14.01 -23.27
N LEU A 203 -28.01 -13.01 -22.40
CA LEU A 203 -29.24 -12.24 -22.26
C LEU A 203 -29.55 -11.42 -23.53
N MET A 204 -28.54 -10.76 -24.09
CA MET A 204 -28.68 -9.96 -25.30
C MET A 204 -29.07 -10.80 -26.51
N ASN A 205 -28.61 -12.05 -26.56
CA ASN A 205 -28.93 -12.99 -27.66
C ASN A 205 -30.21 -13.80 -27.43
N GLY A 206 -30.94 -13.54 -26.32
CA GLY A 206 -32.16 -14.26 -25.98
C GLY A 206 -31.95 -15.73 -25.62
N GLN A 207 -30.72 -16.14 -25.31
CA GLN A 207 -30.37 -17.52 -24.93
C GLN A 207 -30.71 -17.83 -23.47
N VAL A 208 -30.90 -16.79 -22.63
CA VAL A 208 -31.32 -16.88 -21.24
C VAL A 208 -32.34 -15.78 -20.95
N SER A 209 -33.37 -16.09 -20.17
CA SER A 209 -34.33 -15.09 -19.66
C SER A 209 -34.24 -14.95 -18.14
N VAL A 210 -34.43 -13.72 -17.64
CA VAL A 210 -34.55 -13.48 -16.21
C VAL A 210 -35.97 -13.86 -15.79
N ASN A 211 -36.13 -14.81 -14.85
CA ASN A 211 -37.42 -15.16 -14.32
C ASN A 211 -37.91 -14.03 -13.40
N SER A 212 -39.03 -13.39 -13.72
CA SER A 212 -39.59 -12.27 -12.98
C SER A 212 -40.31 -12.69 -11.66
N ASP A 213 -40.34 -13.99 -11.37
CA ASP A 213 -41.14 -14.54 -10.24
C ASP A 213 -40.41 -14.50 -8.87
N LEU A 214 -39.25 -13.86 -8.77
CA LEU A 214 -38.52 -13.71 -7.48
C LEU A 214 -38.86 -12.44 -6.70
N SER A 215 -39.96 -11.75 -7.00
CA SER A 215 -40.32 -10.49 -6.36
C SER A 215 -41.50 -10.57 -5.36
N HIS A 216 -41.80 -11.76 -4.81
CA HIS A 216 -42.78 -11.90 -3.73
C HIS A 216 -42.28 -12.94 -2.73
N ASP A 217 -41.58 -12.45 -1.70
CA ASP A 217 -41.67 -12.90 -0.29
C ASP A 217 -41.04 -11.84 0.61
#